data_8191379bdcdcfb12f336fb5cd74f5cfe
#
_entry.id   8191379bdcdcfb12f336fb5cd74f5cfe
#
_cell.length_a   1.000
_cell.length_b   1.000
_cell.length_c   1.000
_cell.angle_alpha   90.00
_cell.angle_beta   90.00
_cell.angle_gamma   90.00
#
_symmetry.space_group_name_H-M   'P 1'
#
loop_
_entity.id
_entity.type
_entity.pdbx_description
1 polymer ?
#
loop_
_entity_poly.entity_id
_entity_poly.type
_entity_poly.pdbx_seq_one_letter_code
_entity_poly.pdbx_strand_id
1 'polypeptide(L)'
;STVDATGAYAPLTGTYHYEIVTSDATGDHVTAHGEATLDAAGSFSFKLGHNQSMTMVDLPAGTRYIVTEASADGFSTTWPSGYEGQIAAESVSTVTARNRYMTGMLQLSKNVLGAYGDRNRAFEFSITGVDAAGNPLTGSFPYEGTANEGATAPAAGVLTFENGVASIVVDGVKTTTIPLSADQSISVPRLPAGSKLTISETPVDGYTTKISTGD
;
A
#
# COMPACT_ATOMS: atom_id res chain seq x y z
N SER A 1 -4.73 29.81 10.86
CA SER A 1 -4.99 31.25 10.59
C SER A 1 -5.75 31.89 11.73
N THR A 2 -5.52 33.16 11.96
CA THR A 2 -6.23 34.02 12.94
C THR A 2 -7.23 34.90 12.21
N VAL A 3 -8.24 35.41 12.93
CA VAL A 3 -9.19 36.40 12.38
C VAL A 3 -8.60 37.80 12.60
N ASP A 4 -8.47 38.59 11.54
CA ASP A 4 -8.05 39.97 11.64
C ASP A 4 -9.18 40.90 12.12
N ALA A 5 -8.86 42.19 12.29
CA ALA A 5 -9.84 43.18 12.76
C ALA A 5 -11.04 43.41 11.81
N THR A 6 -10.99 42.90 10.58
CA THR A 6 -12.07 42.99 9.58
C THR A 6 -12.92 41.70 9.54
N GLY A 7 -12.56 40.68 10.33
CA GLY A 7 -13.20 39.37 10.32
C GLY A 7 -12.66 38.44 9.23
N ALA A 8 -11.65 38.81 8.49
CA ALA A 8 -10.97 37.97 7.52
C ALA A 8 -9.93 37.06 8.20
N TYR A 9 -9.75 35.86 7.66
CA TYR A 9 -8.72 34.95 8.16
C TYR A 9 -7.36 35.30 7.58
N ALA A 10 -6.42 35.69 8.46
CA ALA A 10 -5.02 35.86 8.11
C ALA A 10 -4.20 34.60 8.44
N PRO A 11 -3.15 34.26 7.66
CA PRO A 11 -2.24 33.18 8.02
C PRO A 11 -1.61 33.45 9.40
N LEU A 12 -1.57 32.42 10.25
CA LEU A 12 -0.79 32.47 11.48
C LEU A 12 0.69 32.38 11.10
N THR A 13 1.51 33.26 11.65
CA THR A 13 2.98 33.26 11.46
C THR A 13 3.67 33.13 12.81
N GLY A 14 4.93 32.81 12.82
CA GLY A 14 5.75 32.68 14.02
C GLY A 14 6.35 31.29 14.19
N THR A 15 7.02 31.10 15.32
CA THR A 15 7.69 29.87 15.70
C THR A 15 7.00 29.31 16.94
N TYR A 16 6.67 28.04 16.91
CA TYR A 16 5.93 27.32 17.96
C TYR A 16 6.68 26.07 18.37
N HIS A 17 6.68 25.76 19.64
CA HIS A 17 7.30 24.54 20.15
C HIS A 17 6.44 23.33 19.84
N TYR A 18 7.07 22.20 19.55
CA TYR A 18 6.40 20.91 19.40
C TYR A 18 7.15 19.78 20.10
N GLU A 19 6.41 18.75 20.42
CA GLU A 19 6.90 17.48 20.94
C GLU A 19 6.32 16.32 20.11
N ILE A 20 7.15 15.33 19.77
CA ILE A 20 6.71 14.08 19.16
C ILE A 20 6.86 12.97 20.18
N VAL A 21 5.78 12.26 20.39
CA VAL A 21 5.68 11.13 21.31
C VAL A 21 5.38 9.87 20.51
N THR A 22 6.08 8.79 20.81
CA THR A 22 5.78 7.44 20.31
C THR A 22 5.13 6.63 21.41
N SER A 23 3.98 6.02 21.12
CA SER A 23 3.26 5.14 22.03
C SER A 23 3.49 3.68 21.63
N ASP A 24 4.03 2.89 22.54
CA ASP A 24 4.26 1.45 22.32
C ASP A 24 3.80 0.61 23.53
N ALA A 25 4.11 -0.68 23.54
CA ALA A 25 3.74 -1.60 24.61
C ALA A 25 4.39 -1.27 25.97
N THR A 26 5.41 -0.43 26.02
CA THR A 26 6.14 -0.01 27.22
C THR A 26 5.67 1.34 27.75
N GLY A 27 4.86 2.05 26.98
CA GLY A 27 4.27 3.36 27.33
C GLY A 27 4.60 4.45 26.29
N ASP A 28 4.39 5.69 26.71
CA ASP A 28 4.63 6.86 25.87
C ASP A 28 6.07 7.37 26.05
N HIS A 29 6.78 7.55 24.96
CA HIS A 29 8.16 8.03 24.95
C HIS A 29 8.30 9.26 24.07
N VAL A 30 8.87 10.35 24.61
CA VAL A 30 9.25 11.51 23.79
C VAL A 30 10.40 11.11 22.87
N THR A 31 10.17 11.20 21.56
CA THR A 31 11.17 10.83 20.54
C THR A 31 11.79 12.03 19.86
N ALA A 32 11.13 13.18 19.88
CA ALA A 32 11.66 14.44 19.39
C ALA A 32 10.93 15.64 20.00
N HIS A 33 11.62 16.75 20.10
CA HIS A 33 11.03 18.07 20.38
C HIS A 33 11.80 19.13 19.60
N GLY A 34 11.15 20.27 19.35
CA GLY A 34 11.77 21.34 18.59
C GLY A 34 10.84 22.52 18.35
N GLU A 35 11.21 23.31 17.38
CA GLU A 35 10.47 24.49 16.98
C GLU A 35 10.01 24.35 15.52
N ALA A 36 8.74 24.67 15.28
CA ALA A 36 8.14 24.75 13.96
C ALA A 36 7.91 26.21 13.60
N THR A 37 8.63 26.72 12.61
CA THR A 37 8.38 28.05 12.06
C THR A 37 7.37 27.94 10.92
N LEU A 38 6.25 28.65 11.05
CA LEU A 38 5.23 28.71 10.02
C LEU A 38 5.69 29.62 8.88
N ASP A 39 5.47 29.18 7.66
CA ASP A 39 5.73 29.98 6.45
C ASP A 39 4.73 31.14 6.28
N ALA A 40 4.86 31.91 5.19
CA ALA A 40 3.98 33.05 4.90
C ALA A 40 2.51 32.64 4.67
N ALA A 41 2.24 31.37 4.36
CA ALA A 41 0.89 30.82 4.24
C ALA A 41 0.35 30.27 5.56
N GLY A 42 1.14 30.35 6.64
CA GLY A 42 0.79 29.78 7.95
C GLY A 42 0.91 28.26 8.00
N SER A 43 1.82 27.69 7.22
CA SER A 43 2.00 26.26 7.05
C SER A 43 3.37 25.79 7.52
N PHE A 44 3.46 24.53 7.93
CA PHE A 44 4.70 23.79 8.08
C PHE A 44 4.44 22.31 7.80
N SER A 45 5.50 21.56 7.51
CA SER A 45 5.41 20.13 7.21
C SER A 45 6.17 19.32 8.25
N PHE A 46 5.61 18.18 8.60
CA PHE A 46 6.22 17.22 9.55
C PHE A 46 5.97 15.79 9.09
N LYS A 47 6.67 14.85 9.71
CA LYS A 47 6.51 13.41 9.47
C LYS A 47 6.23 12.70 10.79
N LEU A 48 5.24 11.82 10.76
CA LEU A 48 4.93 10.91 11.87
C LEU A 48 4.94 9.48 11.36
N GLY A 49 5.51 8.58 12.16
CA GLY A 49 5.42 7.14 11.96
C GLY A 49 4.19 6.54 12.64
N HIS A 50 4.14 5.21 12.63
CA HIS A 50 3.10 4.44 13.31
C HIS A 50 3.12 4.72 14.83
N ASN A 51 1.94 4.94 15.41
CA ASN A 51 1.75 5.28 16.83
C ASN A 51 2.52 6.52 17.31
N GLN A 52 2.84 7.44 16.40
CA GLN A 52 3.42 8.73 16.77
C GLN A 52 2.35 9.82 16.81
N SER A 53 2.46 10.70 17.77
CA SER A 53 1.69 11.94 17.87
C SER A 53 2.62 13.14 17.95
N MET A 54 2.19 14.27 17.41
CA MET A 54 2.86 15.55 17.57
C MET A 54 1.91 16.49 18.31
N THR A 55 2.40 17.07 19.39
CA THR A 55 1.69 18.13 20.11
C THR A 55 2.41 19.45 19.87
N MET A 56 1.70 20.44 19.37
CA MET A 56 2.16 21.81 19.23
C MET A 56 1.55 22.64 20.34
N VAL A 57 2.36 23.43 21.03
CA VAL A 57 1.93 24.24 22.19
C VAL A 57 1.96 25.73 21.84
N ASP A 58 1.35 26.54 22.72
CA ASP A 58 1.30 28.00 22.66
C ASP A 58 0.62 28.58 21.38
N LEU A 59 -0.20 27.76 20.71
CA LEU A 59 -1.05 28.26 19.62
C LEU A 59 -2.13 29.20 20.18
N PRO A 60 -2.33 30.39 19.60
CA PRO A 60 -3.36 31.31 20.07
C PRO A 60 -4.77 30.68 20.01
N ALA A 61 -5.58 30.89 21.03
CA ALA A 61 -6.99 30.51 21.00
C ALA A 61 -7.70 31.18 19.82
N GLY A 62 -8.63 30.49 19.18
CA GLY A 62 -9.29 30.94 17.97
C GLY A 62 -8.54 30.64 16.68
N THR A 63 -7.30 30.13 16.73
CA THR A 63 -6.55 29.70 15.55
C THR A 63 -7.30 28.56 14.83
N ARG A 64 -7.58 28.75 13.54
CA ARG A 64 -8.08 27.67 12.68
C ARG A 64 -6.92 26.86 12.13
N TYR A 65 -7.11 25.55 12.08
CA TYR A 65 -6.14 24.64 11.49
C TYR A 65 -6.79 23.69 10.47
N ILE A 66 -5.99 23.27 9.51
CA ILE A 66 -6.31 22.17 8.58
C ILE A 66 -5.06 21.29 8.56
N VAL A 67 -5.26 19.99 8.74
CA VAL A 67 -4.21 18.98 8.63
C VAL A 67 -4.42 18.21 7.34
N THR A 68 -3.40 18.10 6.53
CA THR A 68 -3.42 17.31 5.29
C THR A 68 -2.32 16.29 5.32
N GLU A 69 -2.53 15.17 4.67
CA GLU A 69 -1.51 14.14 4.48
C GLU A 69 -1.26 13.96 2.98
N ALA A 70 0.01 13.90 2.60
CA ALA A 70 0.37 13.55 1.24
C ALA A 70 -0.08 12.10 0.96
N SER A 71 -0.72 11.87 -0.18
CA SER A 71 -1.13 10.53 -0.56
C SER A 71 0.10 9.61 -0.67
N ALA A 72 -0.03 8.40 -0.14
CA ALA A 72 0.95 7.34 -0.27
C ALA A 72 0.35 6.17 -1.06
N ASP A 73 1.11 5.64 -2.03
CA ASP A 73 0.63 4.56 -2.89
C ASP A 73 0.24 3.32 -2.08
N GLY A 74 -0.91 2.77 -2.41
CA GLY A 74 -1.46 1.60 -1.74
C GLY A 74 -2.11 1.88 -0.38
N PHE A 75 -2.14 3.15 0.09
CA PHE A 75 -2.82 3.52 1.33
C PHE A 75 -4.06 4.37 1.09
N SER A 76 -5.04 4.21 1.96
CA SER A 76 -6.14 5.17 2.11
C SER A 76 -6.07 5.79 3.50
N THR A 77 -6.22 7.12 3.56
CA THR A 77 -6.25 7.87 4.82
C THR A 77 -7.68 8.16 5.22
N THR A 78 -7.98 8.00 6.50
CA THR A 78 -9.24 8.43 7.11
C THR A 78 -8.99 9.32 8.31
N TRP A 79 -9.91 10.23 8.58
CA TRP A 79 -9.83 11.24 9.63
C TRP A 79 -10.99 11.08 10.62
N PRO A 80 -10.89 10.17 11.61
CA PRO A 80 -12.03 9.85 12.51
C PRO A 80 -12.57 11.04 13.31
N SER A 81 -11.71 12.01 13.64
CA SER A 81 -12.06 13.22 14.39
C SER A 81 -12.16 14.49 13.53
N GLY A 82 -12.14 14.32 12.18
CA GLY A 82 -12.00 15.43 11.25
C GLY A 82 -10.54 15.85 11.07
N TYR A 83 -10.27 16.60 10.02
CA TYR A 83 -8.93 17.07 9.66
C TYR A 83 -8.78 18.59 9.82
N GLU A 84 -9.82 19.29 10.23
CA GLU A 84 -9.85 20.73 10.45
C GLU A 84 -10.58 21.10 11.73
N GLY A 85 -10.28 22.26 12.28
CA GLY A 85 -10.91 22.74 13.48
C GLY A 85 -10.39 24.08 13.93
N GLN A 86 -10.70 24.42 15.18
CA GLN A 86 -10.29 25.66 15.84
C GLN A 86 -9.72 25.34 17.22
N ILE A 87 -8.61 25.98 17.56
CA ILE A 87 -8.01 25.88 18.89
C ILE A 87 -8.89 26.63 19.88
N ALA A 88 -9.45 25.90 20.84
CA ALA A 88 -10.19 26.50 21.94
C ALA A 88 -9.23 26.88 23.08
N ALA A 89 -9.61 27.90 23.87
CA ALA A 89 -8.83 28.30 25.04
C ALA A 89 -8.77 27.14 26.07
N GLU A 90 -7.63 26.98 26.70
CA GLU A 90 -7.40 26.00 27.79
C GLU A 90 -7.77 24.54 27.43
N SER A 91 -7.69 24.20 26.13
CA SER A 91 -8.02 22.84 25.69
C SER A 91 -7.06 22.33 24.62
N VAL A 92 -7.02 21.01 24.44
CA VAL A 92 -6.26 20.34 23.40
C VAL A 92 -7.19 19.95 22.26
N SER A 93 -6.90 20.42 21.05
CA SER A 93 -7.58 19.96 19.84
C SER A 93 -6.79 18.82 19.22
N THR A 94 -7.44 17.67 19.02
CA THR A 94 -6.79 16.45 18.50
C THR A 94 -7.28 16.11 17.10
N VAL A 95 -6.33 15.82 16.22
CA VAL A 95 -6.57 15.28 14.87
C VAL A 95 -5.91 13.92 14.77
N THR A 96 -6.64 12.93 14.27
CA THR A 96 -6.11 11.58 14.07
C THR A 96 -6.19 11.22 12.59
N ALA A 97 -5.05 10.88 12.00
CA ALA A 97 -4.96 10.23 10.69
C ALA A 97 -4.84 8.71 10.87
N ARG A 98 -5.64 7.96 10.13
CA ARG A 98 -5.54 6.50 10.09
C ARG A 98 -5.28 6.05 8.67
N ASN A 99 -4.14 5.41 8.45
CA ASN A 99 -3.74 4.86 7.17
C ASN A 99 -4.03 3.36 7.13
N ARG A 100 -4.76 2.96 6.11
CA ARG A 100 -5.04 1.56 5.84
C ARG A 100 -4.35 1.18 4.53
N TYR A 101 -3.48 0.16 4.59
CA TYR A 101 -2.91 -0.41 3.39
C TYR A 101 -3.99 -1.18 2.63
N MET A 102 -4.24 -0.76 1.40
CA MET A 102 -5.23 -1.37 0.51
C MET A 102 -4.55 -2.45 -0.32
N THR A 103 -5.14 -3.63 -0.34
CA THR A 103 -4.59 -4.77 -1.08
C THR A 103 -5.63 -5.40 -1.98
N GLY A 104 -5.16 -5.98 -3.08
CA GLY A 104 -5.89 -6.86 -3.97
C GLY A 104 -5.36 -8.29 -3.91
N MET A 105 -5.91 -9.14 -4.76
CA MET A 105 -5.52 -10.53 -4.93
C MET A 105 -5.42 -10.84 -6.43
N LEU A 106 -4.37 -11.53 -6.83
CA LEU A 106 -4.29 -12.20 -8.13
C LEU A 106 -4.67 -13.66 -7.97
N GLN A 107 -5.54 -14.16 -8.83
CA GLN A 107 -5.72 -15.60 -9.05
C GLN A 107 -5.31 -15.91 -10.49
N LEU A 108 -4.35 -16.81 -10.68
CA LEU A 108 -3.90 -17.30 -11.98
C LEU A 108 -4.25 -18.78 -12.08
N SER A 109 -5.04 -19.14 -13.08
CA SER A 109 -5.50 -20.53 -13.31
C SER A 109 -5.07 -21.00 -14.68
N LYS A 110 -4.76 -22.29 -14.82
CA LYS A 110 -4.51 -22.94 -16.11
C LYS A 110 -5.61 -23.95 -16.42
N ASN A 111 -6.17 -23.84 -17.61
CA ASN A 111 -7.06 -24.86 -18.17
C ASN A 111 -6.51 -25.36 -19.51
N VAL A 112 -6.57 -26.67 -19.74
CA VAL A 112 -6.14 -27.31 -20.99
C VAL A 112 -7.35 -28.00 -21.62
N LEU A 113 -7.71 -27.56 -22.82
CA LEU A 113 -8.84 -28.04 -23.58
C LEU A 113 -8.37 -28.90 -24.76
N GLY A 114 -9.27 -29.74 -25.25
CA GLY A 114 -9.05 -30.61 -26.42
C GLY A 114 -8.78 -32.05 -26.03
N ALA A 115 -9.24 -32.97 -26.88
CA ALA A 115 -9.21 -34.41 -26.62
C ALA A 115 -7.78 -34.99 -26.51
N TYR A 116 -6.80 -34.31 -27.10
CA TYR A 116 -5.40 -34.73 -27.11
C TYR A 116 -4.50 -33.81 -26.29
N GLY A 117 -5.07 -32.89 -25.52
CA GLY A 117 -4.32 -31.98 -24.66
C GLY A 117 -3.66 -32.75 -23.50
N ASP A 118 -2.35 -32.65 -23.37
CA ASP A 118 -1.62 -33.20 -22.22
C ASP A 118 -1.90 -32.40 -20.96
N ARG A 119 -2.72 -32.96 -20.09
CA ARG A 119 -3.18 -32.30 -18.85
C ARG A 119 -2.09 -32.27 -17.77
N ASN A 120 -1.07 -33.14 -17.88
CA ASN A 120 0.04 -33.21 -16.92
C ASN A 120 1.20 -32.30 -17.32
N ARG A 121 1.17 -31.74 -18.53
CA ARG A 121 2.19 -30.81 -19.00
C ARG A 121 2.15 -29.52 -18.20
N ALA A 122 3.31 -29.08 -17.73
CA ALA A 122 3.46 -27.75 -17.17
C ALA A 122 3.57 -26.69 -18.29
N PHE A 123 2.82 -25.61 -18.12
CA PHE A 123 2.87 -24.39 -18.94
C PHE A 123 3.49 -23.27 -18.11
N GLU A 124 4.46 -22.59 -18.67
CA GLU A 124 5.26 -21.59 -17.97
C GLU A 124 4.66 -20.20 -18.12
N PHE A 125 4.33 -19.57 -17.01
CA PHE A 125 3.79 -18.21 -16.96
C PHE A 125 4.83 -17.22 -16.44
N SER A 126 5.00 -16.09 -17.11
CA SER A 126 5.73 -14.94 -16.59
C SER A 126 4.75 -13.86 -16.15
N ILE A 127 5.11 -13.15 -15.06
CA ILE A 127 4.34 -12.04 -14.53
C ILE A 127 5.25 -10.84 -14.40
N THR A 128 4.82 -9.71 -14.97
CA THR A 128 5.43 -8.41 -14.70
C THR A 128 4.41 -7.48 -14.09
N GLY A 129 4.85 -6.46 -13.34
CA GLY A 129 3.94 -5.55 -12.68
C GLY A 129 4.51 -4.19 -12.42
N VAL A 130 3.60 -3.22 -12.34
CA VAL A 130 3.86 -1.86 -11.86
C VAL A 130 2.90 -1.54 -10.71
N ASP A 131 3.30 -0.64 -9.83
CA ASP A 131 2.44 -0.10 -8.77
C ASP A 131 1.38 0.87 -9.34
N ALA A 132 0.57 1.46 -8.46
CA ALA A 132 -0.48 2.40 -8.85
C ALA A 132 0.07 3.68 -9.52
N ALA A 133 1.31 4.07 -9.21
CA ALA A 133 2.00 5.22 -9.80
C ALA A 133 2.69 4.89 -11.13
N GLY A 134 2.77 3.61 -11.51
CA GLY A 134 3.43 3.14 -12.72
C GLY A 134 4.91 2.80 -12.54
N ASN A 135 5.42 2.79 -11.31
CA ASN A 135 6.79 2.34 -11.03
C ASN A 135 6.87 0.81 -11.03
N PRO A 136 8.02 0.22 -11.36
CA PRO A 136 8.21 -1.21 -11.28
C PRO A 136 7.85 -1.77 -9.88
N LEU A 137 6.96 -2.77 -9.84
CA LEU A 137 6.55 -3.40 -8.59
C LEU A 137 7.74 -4.07 -7.90
N THR A 138 7.82 -3.93 -6.58
CA THR A 138 8.84 -4.58 -5.74
C THR A 138 8.17 -5.18 -4.51
N GLY A 139 8.76 -6.25 -3.97
CA GLY A 139 8.27 -6.89 -2.75
C GLY A 139 8.04 -8.37 -2.90
N SER A 140 7.75 -9.03 -1.78
CA SER A 140 7.54 -10.47 -1.70
C SER A 140 6.13 -10.77 -1.19
N PHE A 141 5.39 -11.59 -1.93
CA PHE A 141 4.00 -11.90 -1.70
C PHE A 141 3.83 -13.42 -1.59
N PRO A 142 3.40 -13.94 -0.43
CA PRO A 142 3.11 -15.37 -0.33
C PRO A 142 1.98 -15.75 -1.30
N TYR A 143 2.08 -16.94 -1.88
CA TYR A 143 1.00 -17.50 -2.68
C TYR A 143 0.65 -18.91 -2.21
N GLU A 144 -0.58 -19.30 -2.47
CA GLU A 144 -1.10 -20.64 -2.24
C GLU A 144 -1.48 -21.27 -3.56
N GLY A 145 -1.15 -22.55 -3.72
CA GLY A 145 -1.59 -23.36 -4.84
C GLY A 145 -2.93 -24.04 -4.55
N THR A 146 -3.78 -24.10 -5.55
CA THR A 146 -5.01 -24.89 -5.52
C THR A 146 -5.17 -25.69 -6.82
N ALA A 147 -5.99 -26.73 -6.80
CA ALA A 147 -6.33 -27.50 -7.98
C ALA A 147 -7.78 -27.98 -7.91
N ASN A 148 -8.38 -28.21 -9.06
CA ASN A 148 -9.66 -28.88 -9.16
C ASN A 148 -9.52 -30.36 -8.88
N GLU A 149 -10.65 -31.07 -8.68
CA GLU A 149 -10.70 -32.49 -8.42
C GLU A 149 -9.91 -33.31 -9.48
N GLY A 150 -9.03 -34.17 -9.01
CA GLY A 150 -8.18 -35.03 -9.84
C GLY A 150 -6.82 -34.42 -10.22
N ALA A 151 -6.55 -33.14 -9.92
CA ALA A 151 -5.24 -32.53 -10.12
C ALA A 151 -4.53 -32.29 -8.77
N THR A 152 -3.20 -32.26 -8.80
CA THR A 152 -2.39 -31.92 -7.62
C THR A 152 -2.15 -30.43 -7.58
N ALA A 153 -2.43 -29.79 -6.45
CA ALA A 153 -2.18 -28.36 -6.27
C ALA A 153 -0.68 -28.04 -6.35
N PRO A 154 -0.30 -26.91 -6.97
CA PRO A 154 1.07 -26.40 -6.87
C PRO A 154 1.46 -26.17 -5.40
N ALA A 155 2.71 -26.37 -5.05
CA ALA A 155 3.21 -26.06 -3.72
C ALA A 155 3.03 -24.55 -3.43
N ALA A 156 2.70 -24.23 -2.19
CA ALA A 156 2.72 -22.84 -1.73
C ALA A 156 4.14 -22.28 -1.76
N GLY A 157 4.27 -20.98 -1.95
CA GLY A 157 5.57 -20.32 -2.04
C GLY A 157 5.50 -18.81 -1.90
N VAL A 158 6.53 -18.16 -2.37
CA VAL A 158 6.63 -16.69 -2.36
C VAL A 158 6.89 -16.19 -3.77
N LEU A 159 6.04 -15.28 -4.25
CA LEU A 159 6.22 -14.53 -5.46
C LEU A 159 6.98 -13.25 -5.13
N THR A 160 8.19 -13.10 -5.63
CA THR A 160 9.03 -11.92 -5.39
C THR A 160 9.14 -11.08 -6.64
N PHE A 161 8.76 -9.81 -6.55
CA PHE A 161 8.97 -8.82 -7.60
C PHE A 161 10.27 -8.06 -7.37
N GLU A 162 11.13 -8.03 -8.38
CA GLU A 162 12.34 -7.21 -8.46
C GLU A 162 12.30 -6.42 -9.77
N ASN A 163 12.34 -5.10 -9.70
CA ASN A 163 12.21 -4.24 -10.88
C ASN A 163 11.00 -4.59 -11.77
N GLY A 164 9.87 -4.91 -11.15
CA GLY A 164 8.65 -5.23 -11.88
C GLY A 164 8.60 -6.65 -12.46
N VAL A 165 9.62 -7.47 -12.30
CA VAL A 165 9.63 -8.87 -12.78
C VAL A 165 9.42 -9.81 -11.60
N ALA A 166 8.42 -10.69 -11.72
CA ALA A 166 8.14 -11.70 -10.72
C ALA A 166 9.08 -12.90 -10.84
N SER A 167 9.43 -13.48 -9.71
CA SER A 167 10.19 -14.74 -9.60
C SER A 167 9.67 -15.58 -8.44
N ILE A 168 9.85 -16.89 -8.55
CA ILE A 168 9.60 -17.88 -7.49
C ILE A 168 10.84 -18.74 -7.29
N VAL A 169 10.85 -19.54 -6.22
CA VAL A 169 11.86 -20.58 -6.00
C VAL A 169 11.18 -21.94 -6.14
N VAL A 170 11.66 -22.73 -7.09
CA VAL A 170 11.22 -24.12 -7.32
C VAL A 170 12.42 -25.03 -7.09
N ASP A 171 12.31 -26.00 -6.20
CA ASP A 171 13.37 -26.94 -5.85
C ASP A 171 14.73 -26.27 -5.52
N GLY A 172 14.66 -25.11 -4.85
CA GLY A 172 15.84 -24.30 -4.48
C GLY A 172 16.40 -23.42 -5.61
N VAL A 173 15.81 -23.44 -6.81
CA VAL A 173 16.24 -22.65 -7.95
C VAL A 173 15.30 -21.47 -8.17
N LYS A 174 15.86 -20.25 -8.24
CA LYS A 174 15.08 -19.04 -8.61
C LYS A 174 14.74 -19.08 -10.09
N THR A 175 13.46 -18.95 -10.41
CA THR A 175 12.95 -18.86 -11.78
C THR A 175 12.01 -17.67 -11.93
N THR A 176 11.95 -17.09 -13.13
CA THR A 176 11.03 -16.00 -13.48
C THR A 176 9.75 -16.52 -14.13
N THR A 177 9.57 -17.84 -14.17
CA THR A 177 8.36 -18.47 -14.66
C THR A 177 7.68 -19.29 -13.56
N ILE A 178 6.36 -19.38 -13.65
CA ILE A 178 5.49 -20.13 -12.75
C ILE A 178 4.89 -21.29 -13.54
N PRO A 179 5.24 -22.54 -13.22
CA PRO A 179 4.68 -23.69 -13.90
C PRO A 179 3.28 -24.01 -13.39
N LEU A 180 2.30 -24.12 -14.28
CA LEU A 180 0.96 -24.61 -13.98
C LEU A 180 0.54 -25.66 -15.01
N SER A 181 0.00 -26.78 -14.54
CA SER A 181 -0.64 -27.80 -15.36
C SER A 181 -2.16 -27.58 -15.41
N ALA A 182 -2.87 -28.40 -16.17
CA ALA A 182 -4.33 -28.32 -16.27
C ALA A 182 -4.98 -28.35 -14.89
N ASP A 183 -5.99 -27.51 -14.71
CA ASP A 183 -6.81 -27.38 -13.50
C ASP A 183 -6.07 -26.94 -12.24
N GLN A 184 -4.83 -26.48 -12.39
CA GLN A 184 -4.06 -25.86 -11.34
C GLN A 184 -4.26 -24.33 -11.31
N SER A 185 -4.16 -23.76 -10.12
CA SER A 185 -4.14 -22.32 -9.92
C SER A 185 -3.28 -21.91 -8.74
N ILE A 186 -2.85 -20.66 -8.77
CA ILE A 186 -2.24 -19.98 -7.62
C ILE A 186 -3.06 -18.75 -7.24
N SER A 187 -3.10 -18.45 -5.94
CA SER A 187 -3.69 -17.23 -5.37
C SER A 187 -2.61 -16.44 -4.67
N VAL A 188 -2.42 -15.19 -5.08
CA VAL A 188 -1.44 -14.25 -4.51
C VAL A 188 -2.20 -13.11 -3.83
N PRO A 189 -2.46 -13.20 -2.52
CA PRO A 189 -3.11 -12.15 -1.75
C PRO A 189 -2.16 -11.00 -1.45
N ARG A 190 -2.73 -9.89 -0.99
CA ARG A 190 -2.01 -8.71 -0.47
C ARG A 190 -1.13 -7.99 -1.47
N LEU A 191 -1.41 -8.11 -2.77
CA LEU A 191 -0.81 -7.23 -3.76
C LEU A 191 -1.27 -5.79 -3.51
N PRO A 192 -0.40 -4.77 -3.66
CA PRO A 192 -0.80 -3.37 -3.49
C PRO A 192 -1.99 -3.02 -4.39
N ALA A 193 -3.01 -2.36 -3.85
CA ALA A 193 -4.16 -1.93 -4.65
C ALA A 193 -3.71 -0.97 -5.76
N GLY A 194 -4.33 -1.10 -6.94
CA GLY A 194 -3.97 -0.30 -8.11
C GLY A 194 -2.77 -0.82 -8.89
N SER A 195 -2.09 -1.87 -8.41
CA SER A 195 -1.04 -2.53 -9.21
C SER A 195 -1.61 -3.05 -10.53
N LYS A 196 -0.84 -2.88 -11.59
CA LYS A 196 -1.15 -3.42 -12.92
C LYS A 196 -0.19 -4.57 -13.23
N LEU A 197 -0.74 -5.75 -13.45
CA LEU A 197 0.03 -6.95 -13.76
C LEU A 197 -0.15 -7.32 -15.23
N THR A 198 0.95 -7.73 -15.87
CA THR A 198 0.94 -8.33 -17.21
C THR A 198 1.36 -9.77 -17.08
N ILE A 199 0.53 -10.69 -17.58
CA ILE A 199 0.74 -12.13 -17.50
C ILE A 199 0.92 -12.65 -18.93
N SER A 200 1.94 -13.47 -19.14
CA SER A 200 2.23 -14.12 -20.41
C SER A 200 2.49 -15.59 -20.19
N GLU A 201 1.98 -16.45 -21.09
CA GLU A 201 2.30 -17.86 -21.15
C GLU A 201 3.35 -18.08 -22.23
N THR A 202 4.39 -18.86 -21.94
CA THR A 202 5.39 -19.24 -22.93
C THR A 202 4.73 -20.11 -24.00
N PRO A 203 4.88 -19.77 -25.30
CA PRO A 203 4.29 -20.55 -26.39
C PRO A 203 4.75 -22.02 -26.34
N VAL A 204 3.83 -22.93 -26.60
CA VAL A 204 4.09 -24.37 -26.66
C VAL A 204 3.57 -24.92 -27.98
N ASP A 205 4.40 -25.66 -28.70
CA ASP A 205 4.04 -26.25 -29.98
C ASP A 205 2.80 -27.15 -29.84
N GLY A 206 1.86 -26.99 -30.77
CA GLY A 206 0.60 -27.73 -30.79
C GLY A 206 -0.49 -27.13 -29.87
N TYR A 207 -0.22 -26.04 -29.14
CA TYR A 207 -1.19 -25.36 -28.31
C TYR A 207 -1.40 -23.90 -28.75
N THR A 208 -2.62 -23.43 -28.56
CA THR A 208 -2.95 -22.02 -28.73
C THR A 208 -3.38 -21.47 -27.37
N THR A 209 -2.72 -20.40 -26.92
CA THR A 209 -3.05 -19.76 -25.65
C THR A 209 -4.12 -18.70 -25.83
N LYS A 210 -5.12 -18.71 -24.94
CA LYS A 210 -6.07 -17.62 -24.76
C LYS A 210 -6.03 -17.21 -23.29
N ILE A 211 -5.68 -15.97 -23.03
CA ILE A 211 -5.74 -15.37 -21.69
C ILE A 211 -7.05 -14.58 -21.58
N SER A 212 -7.83 -14.82 -20.54
CA SER A 212 -9.00 -14.05 -20.17
C SER A 212 -8.82 -13.50 -18.77
N THR A 213 -9.19 -12.25 -18.56
CA THR A 213 -9.30 -11.64 -17.23
C THR A 213 -10.74 -11.82 -16.76
N GLY A 214 -10.95 -12.25 -15.53
CA GLY A 214 -12.23 -12.16 -14.85
C GLY A 214 -12.50 -10.70 -14.48
N ASP A 215 -13.76 -10.30 -14.52
CA ASP A 215 -14.22 -9.01 -14.00
C ASP A 215 -14.19 -9.01 -12.46
#